data_46bf43e75d08bb75d9fe9561050ca3b9
#
_entry.id   46bf43e75d08bb75d9fe9561050ca3b9
#
_cell.length_a   1.000
_cell.length_b   1.000
_cell.length_c   1.000
_cell.angle_alpha   90.00
_cell.angle_beta   90.00
_cell.angle_gamma   90.00
#
_symmetry.space_group_name_H-M   'P 1'
#
loop_
_entity.id
_entity.type
_entity.pdbx_description
1 polymer ?
#
loop_
_entity_poly.entity_id
_entity_poly.type
_entity_poly.pdbx_seq_one_letter_code
_entity_poly.pdbx_strand_id
1 'polypeptide(L)'
;MNEKVKNTEEWKHESWVSTLGMLAWIVGIVSGGIEILVGFLWLPWVIIGGGSPIWWIISGSIAVLISFFIILPKFSSKCSKKDWDALYNWTVTIGDIRFPWMLIWGAIMSIFGWGYGGALILIPAFVLLFAGPKPYEWKTP
;
A
#
# COMPACT_ATOMS: atom_id res chain seq x y z
N MET A 1 -3.03 31.89 -9.26
CA MET A 1 -3.24 31.34 -8.42
C MET A 1 -3.80 30.28 -8.71
N ASN A 2 -4.23 29.88 -8.92
CA ASN A 2 -3.36 29.19 -9.04
C ASN A 2 -3.74 27.89 -9.53
N GLU A 3 -2.99 27.39 -10.50
CA GLU A 3 -3.15 26.06 -11.11
C GLU A 3 -3.20 24.95 -10.08
N LYS A 4 -2.43 25.10 -8.99
CA LYS A 4 -2.47 24.09 -7.93
C LYS A 4 -3.80 24.02 -7.24
N VAL A 5 -4.39 25.15 -6.91
CA VAL A 5 -5.70 25.18 -6.24
C VAL A 5 -6.76 24.66 -7.20
N LYS A 6 -6.68 25.07 -8.45
CA LYS A 6 -7.63 24.62 -9.45
C LYS A 6 -7.57 23.12 -9.67
N ASN A 7 -6.36 22.56 -9.77
CA ASN A 7 -6.19 21.12 -9.97
C ASN A 7 -6.70 20.32 -8.77
N THR A 8 -6.46 20.83 -7.57
CA THR A 8 -6.94 20.20 -6.34
C THR A 8 -8.46 20.15 -6.30
N GLU A 9 -9.10 21.27 -6.69
CA GLU A 9 -10.55 21.32 -6.71
C GLU A 9 -11.15 20.41 -7.78
N GLU A 10 -10.46 20.21 -8.89
CA GLU A 10 -10.97 19.39 -9.98
C GLU A 10 -10.95 17.89 -9.67
N TRP A 11 -10.05 17.42 -8.79
CA TRP A 11 -9.98 15.99 -8.49
C TRP A 11 -10.84 15.66 -7.27
N LYS A 12 -12.03 15.22 -7.55
CA LYS A 12 -13.04 14.94 -6.52
C LYS A 12 -12.70 13.78 -5.59
N HIS A 13 -11.77 12.92 -6.00
CA HIS A 13 -11.38 11.75 -5.20
C HIS A 13 -10.21 12.02 -4.25
N GLU A 14 -9.64 13.23 -4.31
CA GLU A 14 -8.41 13.53 -3.58
C GLU A 14 -8.52 13.31 -2.08
N SER A 15 -9.61 13.75 -1.48
CA SER A 15 -9.79 13.70 -0.03
C SER A 15 -9.77 12.27 0.49
N TRP A 16 -10.61 11.40 -0.06
CA TRP A 16 -10.71 10.04 0.46
C TRP A 16 -9.53 9.17 0.03
N VAL A 17 -8.98 9.39 -1.15
CA VAL A 17 -7.78 8.67 -1.59
C VAL A 17 -6.59 9.03 -0.70
N SER A 18 -6.44 10.30 -0.37
CA SER A 18 -5.41 10.76 0.56
C SER A 18 -5.53 10.07 1.91
N THR A 19 -6.75 9.99 2.43
CA THR A 19 -7.00 9.37 3.74
C THR A 19 -6.72 7.88 3.72
N LEU A 20 -7.23 7.15 2.72
CA LEU A 20 -6.98 5.71 2.62
C LEU A 20 -5.50 5.40 2.48
N GLY A 21 -4.82 6.11 1.60
CA GLY A 21 -3.38 5.91 1.40
C GLY A 21 -2.57 6.21 2.64
N MET A 22 -2.95 7.29 3.35
CA MET A 22 -2.28 7.65 4.59
C MET A 22 -2.42 6.54 5.66
N LEU A 23 -3.57 5.90 5.72
CA LEU A 23 -3.83 4.86 6.70
C LEU A 23 -3.21 3.50 6.34
N ALA A 24 -2.75 3.33 5.10
CA ALA A 24 -2.27 2.03 4.64
C ALA A 24 -1.15 1.46 5.52
N TRP A 25 -0.18 2.27 5.91
CA TRP A 25 0.92 1.79 6.74
C TRP A 25 0.46 1.42 8.15
N ILE A 26 -0.48 2.18 8.69
CA ILE A 26 -1.03 1.91 10.02
C ILE A 26 -1.76 0.57 10.02
N VAL A 27 -2.64 0.37 9.03
CA VAL A 27 -3.39 -0.87 8.89
C VAL A 27 -2.44 -2.04 8.65
N GLY A 28 -1.39 -1.84 7.85
CA GLY A 28 -0.38 -2.87 7.63
C GLY A 28 0.34 -3.27 8.91
N ILE A 29 0.71 -2.30 9.75
CA ILE A 29 1.35 -2.59 11.03
C ILE A 29 0.38 -3.26 11.99
N VAL A 30 -0.83 -2.74 12.11
CA VAL A 30 -1.83 -3.30 13.04
C VAL A 30 -2.20 -4.72 12.64
N SER A 31 -2.54 -4.95 11.37
CA SER A 31 -2.91 -6.29 10.92
C SER A 31 -1.74 -7.27 11.02
N GLY A 32 -0.53 -6.82 10.64
CA GLY A 32 0.66 -7.64 10.77
C GLY A 32 0.97 -7.97 12.23
N GLY A 33 0.84 -6.99 13.13
CA GLY A 33 1.04 -7.20 14.56
C GLY A 33 0.04 -8.18 15.15
N ILE A 34 -1.23 -8.07 14.76
CA ILE A 34 -2.25 -9.00 15.21
C ILE A 34 -1.96 -10.41 14.67
N GLU A 35 -1.54 -10.51 13.42
CA GLU A 35 -1.18 -11.80 12.83
C GLU A 35 -0.02 -12.46 13.58
N ILE A 36 1.00 -11.68 13.96
CA ILE A 36 2.11 -12.19 14.78
C ILE A 36 1.59 -12.70 16.12
N LEU A 37 0.76 -11.91 16.79
CA LEU A 37 0.21 -12.29 18.09
C LEU A 37 -0.60 -13.57 17.98
N VAL A 38 -1.46 -13.67 17.00
CA VAL A 38 -2.28 -14.89 16.78
C VAL A 38 -1.36 -16.08 16.51
N GLY A 39 -0.31 -15.88 15.72
CA GLY A 39 0.66 -16.93 15.45
C GLY A 39 1.31 -17.46 16.72
N PHE A 40 1.76 -16.57 17.61
CA PHE A 40 2.34 -16.99 18.88
C PHE A 40 1.34 -17.70 19.77
N LEU A 41 0.09 -17.22 19.83
CA LEU A 41 -0.94 -17.86 20.65
C LEU A 41 -1.29 -19.26 20.17
N TRP A 42 -1.19 -19.51 18.86
CA TRP A 42 -1.52 -20.80 18.28
C TRP A 42 -0.33 -21.76 18.19
N LEU A 43 0.90 -21.31 18.48
CA LEU A 43 2.07 -22.20 18.44
C LEU A 43 1.89 -23.49 19.25
N PRO A 44 1.40 -23.43 20.50
CA PRO A 44 1.25 -24.67 21.28
C PRO A 44 0.29 -25.69 20.66
N TRP A 45 -0.61 -25.21 19.79
CA TRP A 45 -1.65 -26.06 19.20
C TRP A 45 -1.23 -26.70 17.87
N VAL A 46 -0.03 -26.35 17.37
CA VAL A 46 0.43 -26.85 16.07
C VAL A 46 0.53 -28.38 16.06
N ILE A 47 0.86 -28.99 17.21
CA ILE A 47 1.02 -30.44 17.32
C ILE A 47 -0.33 -31.14 17.22
N ILE A 48 -1.40 -30.51 17.69
CA ILE A 48 -2.73 -31.12 17.79
C ILE A 48 -3.58 -30.82 16.56
N GLY A 49 -3.61 -29.54 16.15
CA GLY A 49 -4.57 -29.07 15.17
C GLY A 49 -4.03 -28.80 13.80
N GLY A 50 -2.73 -28.87 13.60
CA GLY A 50 -2.12 -28.44 12.35
C GLY A 50 -2.22 -26.94 12.19
N GLY A 51 -2.18 -26.46 10.95
CA GLY A 51 -2.20 -25.04 10.65
C GLY A 51 -0.79 -24.49 10.48
N SER A 52 -0.69 -23.19 10.28
CA SER A 52 0.58 -22.55 9.97
C SER A 52 0.86 -21.32 10.85
N PRO A 53 0.89 -21.48 12.19
CA PRO A 53 1.18 -20.33 13.05
C PRO A 53 2.56 -19.73 12.82
N ILE A 54 3.53 -20.56 12.40
CA ILE A 54 4.86 -20.06 12.01
C ILE A 54 4.75 -19.15 10.80
N TRP A 55 3.93 -19.53 9.83
CA TRP A 55 3.68 -18.68 8.66
C TRP A 55 3.04 -17.35 9.07
N TRP A 56 2.11 -17.38 10.02
CA TRP A 56 1.46 -16.15 10.49
C TRP A 56 2.48 -15.21 11.15
N ILE A 57 3.41 -15.74 11.93
CA ILE A 57 4.48 -14.95 12.54
C ILE A 57 5.36 -14.33 11.47
N ILE A 58 5.79 -15.11 10.49
CA ILE A 58 6.63 -14.64 9.41
C ILE A 58 5.89 -13.60 8.55
N SER A 59 4.67 -13.92 8.14
CA SER A 59 3.85 -13.04 7.31
C SER A 59 3.57 -11.72 8.00
N GLY A 60 3.15 -11.77 9.26
CA GLY A 60 2.89 -10.55 10.02
C GLY A 60 4.15 -9.70 10.20
N SER A 61 5.29 -10.35 10.42
CA SER A 61 6.57 -9.63 10.56
C SER A 61 6.94 -8.93 9.25
N ILE A 62 6.77 -9.61 8.11
CA ILE A 62 7.03 -9.02 6.81
C ILE A 62 6.09 -7.83 6.57
N ALA A 63 4.81 -7.98 6.90
CA ALA A 63 3.83 -6.91 6.74
C ALA A 63 4.21 -5.67 7.56
N VAL A 64 4.62 -5.87 8.81
CA VAL A 64 5.04 -4.77 9.68
C VAL A 64 6.26 -4.06 9.11
N LEU A 65 7.27 -4.83 8.70
CA LEU A 65 8.51 -4.26 8.18
C LEU A 65 8.28 -3.48 6.89
N ILE A 66 7.52 -4.06 5.96
CA ILE A 66 7.21 -3.38 4.71
C ILE A 66 6.41 -2.11 4.98
N SER A 67 5.43 -2.18 5.86
CA SER A 67 4.59 -1.03 6.18
C SER A 67 5.40 0.12 6.74
N PHE A 68 6.32 -0.16 7.65
CA PHE A 68 7.11 0.88 8.29
C PHE A 68 8.22 1.42 7.40
N PHE A 69 8.96 0.54 6.71
CA PHE A 69 10.14 0.96 5.97
C PHE A 69 9.88 1.36 4.52
N ILE A 70 8.78 0.91 3.95
CA ILE A 70 8.50 1.17 2.53
C ILE A 70 7.19 1.94 2.37
N ILE A 71 6.10 1.44 2.93
CA ILE A 71 4.79 2.05 2.70
C ILE A 71 4.70 3.42 3.35
N LEU A 72 5.15 3.54 4.60
CA LEU A 72 5.10 4.83 5.29
C LEU A 72 5.87 5.92 4.52
N PRO A 73 7.18 5.75 4.21
CA PRO A 73 7.93 6.84 3.58
C PRO A 73 7.65 7.03 2.10
N LYS A 74 7.28 5.97 1.38
CA LYS A 74 7.16 6.03 -0.08
C LYS A 74 5.74 6.19 -0.58
N PHE A 75 4.76 5.72 0.18
CA PHE A 75 3.36 5.75 -0.25
C PHE A 75 2.50 6.59 0.68
N SER A 76 2.41 6.20 1.94
CA SER A 76 1.47 6.85 2.87
C SER A 76 1.82 8.30 3.13
N SER A 77 3.10 8.64 3.28
CA SER A 77 3.50 10.03 3.48
C SER A 77 3.18 10.88 2.25
N LYS A 78 3.31 10.32 1.05
CA LYS A 78 2.97 11.03 -0.19
C LYS A 78 1.47 11.24 -0.32
N CYS A 79 0.68 10.23 0.04
CA CYS A 79 -0.78 10.36 0.05
C CYS A 79 -1.23 11.42 1.05
N SER A 80 -0.64 11.42 2.24
CA SER A 80 -0.96 12.38 3.29
C SER A 80 -0.68 13.83 2.86
N LYS A 81 0.40 14.04 2.12
CA LYS A 81 0.76 15.35 1.60
C LYS A 81 0.09 15.69 0.28
N LYS A 82 -0.68 14.77 -0.26
CA LYS A 82 -1.31 14.90 -1.58
C LYS A 82 -0.27 15.14 -2.67
N ASP A 83 0.90 14.52 -2.52
CA ASP A 83 2.00 14.61 -3.47
C ASP A 83 1.85 13.52 -4.53
N TRP A 84 0.85 13.68 -5.37
CA TRP A 84 0.51 12.68 -6.39
C TRP A 84 1.59 12.53 -7.44
N ASP A 85 2.32 13.61 -7.74
CA ASP A 85 3.42 13.53 -8.69
C ASP A 85 4.52 12.58 -8.22
N ALA A 86 4.81 12.57 -6.93
CA ALA A 86 5.78 11.64 -6.39
C ALA A 86 5.34 10.18 -6.60
N LEU A 87 4.05 9.89 -6.44
CA LEU A 87 3.53 8.55 -6.66
C LEU A 87 3.54 8.18 -8.14
N TYR A 88 3.20 9.10 -9.03
CA TYR A 88 3.26 8.85 -10.46
C TYR A 88 4.69 8.60 -10.95
N ASN A 89 5.67 9.19 -10.28
CA ASN A 89 7.07 9.02 -10.64
C ASN A 89 7.73 7.84 -9.93
N TRP A 90 7.06 7.23 -8.98
CA TRP A 90 7.58 6.06 -8.26
C TRP A 90 7.28 4.82 -9.08
N THR A 91 8.15 4.56 -10.05
CA THR A 91 7.93 3.53 -11.05
C THR A 91 9.19 2.72 -11.28
N VAL A 92 9.00 1.50 -11.79
CA VAL A 92 10.08 0.67 -12.29
C VAL A 92 9.88 0.47 -13.79
N THR A 93 10.95 0.58 -14.55
CA THR A 93 10.89 0.37 -16.00
C THR A 93 11.21 -1.07 -16.32
N ILE A 94 10.28 -1.74 -16.99
CA ILE A 94 10.46 -3.12 -17.45
C ILE A 94 10.26 -3.08 -18.97
N GLY A 95 11.38 -3.17 -19.71
CA GLY A 95 11.35 -2.96 -21.16
C GLY A 95 10.91 -1.54 -21.47
N ASP A 96 9.84 -1.40 -22.21
CA ASP A 96 9.30 -0.09 -22.59
C ASP A 96 8.17 0.37 -21.67
N ILE A 97 7.86 -0.38 -20.64
CA ILE A 97 6.70 -0.10 -19.78
C ILE A 97 7.19 0.43 -18.44
N ARG A 98 6.56 1.52 -18.00
CA ARG A 98 6.75 2.07 -16.66
C ARG A 98 5.67 1.48 -15.75
N PHE A 99 6.07 0.58 -14.87
CA PHE A 99 5.14 -0.07 -13.95
C PHE A 99 5.18 0.64 -12.60
N PRO A 100 4.04 1.07 -12.05
CA PRO A 100 4.04 1.78 -10.76
C PRO A 100 4.36 0.84 -9.61
N TRP A 101 5.30 1.27 -8.76
CA TRP A 101 5.68 0.50 -7.59
C TRP A 101 4.51 0.30 -6.62
N MET A 102 3.57 1.26 -6.57
CA MET A 102 2.43 1.11 -5.65
C MET A 102 1.58 -0.10 -5.98
N LEU A 103 1.45 -0.49 -7.25
CA LEU A 103 0.76 -1.73 -7.60
C LEU A 103 1.54 -2.96 -7.14
N ILE A 104 2.85 -2.91 -7.28
CA ILE A 104 3.72 -4.02 -6.87
C ILE A 104 3.65 -4.21 -5.37
N TRP A 105 3.85 -3.14 -4.60
CA TRP A 105 3.81 -3.22 -3.15
C TRP A 105 2.42 -3.51 -2.62
N GLY A 106 1.38 -3.00 -3.30
CA GLY A 106 0.00 -3.33 -2.96
C GLY A 106 -0.28 -4.82 -3.14
N ALA A 107 0.20 -5.40 -4.24
CA ALA A 107 0.05 -6.84 -4.48
C ALA A 107 0.82 -7.66 -3.43
N ILE A 108 2.05 -7.25 -3.11
CA ILE A 108 2.84 -7.93 -2.08
C ILE A 108 2.14 -7.87 -0.73
N MET A 109 1.67 -6.68 -0.35
CA MET A 109 0.97 -6.50 0.93
C MET A 109 -0.39 -7.20 0.97
N SER A 110 -0.94 -7.58 -0.18
CA SER A 110 -2.16 -8.37 -0.22
C SER A 110 -1.93 -9.82 0.20
N ILE A 111 -0.68 -10.27 0.21
CA ILE A 111 -0.32 -11.62 0.63
C ILE A 111 -0.03 -11.65 2.14
N PHE A 112 0.54 -10.58 2.68
CA PHE A 112 0.98 -10.52 4.07
C PHE A 112 0.02 -9.69 4.92
N GLY A 113 -0.04 -9.97 6.22
CA GLY A 113 -0.90 -9.23 7.13
C GLY A 113 -2.39 -9.38 6.80
N TRP A 114 -2.78 -10.55 6.30
CA TRP A 114 -4.14 -10.85 5.83
C TRP A 114 -4.63 -9.93 4.71
N GLY A 115 -3.75 -9.17 4.10
CA GLY A 115 -4.07 -8.37 2.93
C GLY A 115 -4.75 -7.03 3.19
N TYR A 116 -5.01 -6.66 4.44
CA TYR A 116 -5.71 -5.41 4.72
C TYR A 116 -4.90 -4.19 4.29
N GLY A 117 -3.59 -4.18 4.59
CA GLY A 117 -2.72 -3.10 4.13
C GLY A 117 -2.66 -3.01 2.62
N GLY A 118 -2.64 -4.17 1.95
CA GLY A 118 -2.63 -4.22 0.50
C GLY A 118 -3.85 -3.57 -0.13
N ALA A 119 -5.03 -3.80 0.45
CA ALA A 119 -6.26 -3.18 -0.05
C ALA A 119 -6.18 -1.66 0.05
N LEU A 120 -5.65 -1.14 1.14
CA LEU A 120 -5.53 0.31 1.33
C LEU A 120 -4.44 0.94 0.46
N ILE A 121 -3.58 0.13 -0.15
CA ILE A 121 -2.63 0.58 -1.15
C ILE A 121 -3.24 0.47 -2.54
N LEU A 122 -3.84 -0.68 -2.86
CA LEU A 122 -4.35 -0.96 -4.20
C LEU A 122 -5.54 -0.08 -4.58
N ILE A 123 -6.47 0.18 -3.66
CA ILE A 123 -7.63 1.01 -3.96
C ILE A 123 -7.19 2.43 -4.35
N PRO A 124 -6.38 3.14 -3.55
CA PRO A 124 -5.86 4.43 -4.00
C PRO A 124 -5.03 4.34 -5.27
N ALA A 125 -4.23 3.28 -5.42
CA ALA A 125 -3.39 3.12 -6.61
C ALA A 125 -4.23 3.02 -7.88
N PHE A 126 -5.28 2.19 -7.87
CA PHE A 126 -6.15 2.06 -9.04
C PHE A 126 -6.88 3.36 -9.33
N VAL A 127 -7.35 4.06 -8.30
CA VAL A 127 -8.02 5.34 -8.51
C VAL A 127 -7.05 6.37 -9.09
N LEU A 128 -5.82 6.43 -8.57
CA LEU A 128 -4.82 7.34 -9.11
C LEU A 128 -4.49 7.05 -10.57
N LEU A 129 -4.37 5.77 -10.92
CA LEU A 129 -3.96 5.40 -12.27
C LEU A 129 -5.07 5.56 -13.30
N PHE A 130 -6.32 5.29 -12.92
CA PHE A 130 -7.42 5.25 -13.88
C PHE A 130 -8.42 6.39 -13.72
N ALA A 131 -8.45 7.06 -12.58
CA ALA A 131 -9.36 8.17 -12.32
C ALA A 131 -8.68 9.29 -11.53
N GLY A 132 -7.37 9.40 -11.68
CA GLY A 132 -6.58 10.37 -10.92
C GLY A 132 -6.58 11.76 -11.52
N PRO A 133 -5.81 12.68 -10.90
CA PRO A 133 -5.79 14.07 -11.33
C PRO A 133 -5.15 14.28 -12.70
N LYS A 134 -4.37 13.32 -13.17
CA LYS A 134 -3.78 13.37 -14.51
C LYS A 134 -3.58 11.96 -15.06
N PRO A 135 -3.48 11.81 -16.39
CA PRO A 135 -3.23 10.49 -16.98
C PRO A 135 -1.87 9.93 -16.59
N TYR A 136 -1.83 8.63 -16.36
CA TYR A 136 -0.57 7.93 -16.10
C TYR A 136 0.06 7.44 -17.40
N GLU A 137 1.34 7.71 -17.55
CA GLU A 137 2.06 7.32 -18.75
C GLU A 137 2.72 5.95 -18.54
N TRP A 138 2.16 4.93 -19.18
CA TRP A 138 2.63 3.56 -19.04
C TRP A 138 3.89 3.26 -19.84
N LYS A 139 4.17 4.05 -20.88
CA LYS A 139 5.32 3.82 -21.73
C LYS A 139 6.42 4.84 -21.47
N THR A 140 7.67 4.38 -21.58
CA THR A 140 8.80 5.30 -21.50
C THR A 140 8.85 6.17 -22.76
N PRO A 141 9.22 7.44 -22.61
CA PRO A 141 9.34 8.32 -23.76
C PRO A 141 10.48 7.91 -24.71
#